data_91453b920677d5cf1e48100c7cc61a4a
#
_entry.id   91453b920677d5cf1e48100c7cc61a4a
#
_cell.length_a   1.000
_cell.length_b   1.000
_cell.length_c   1.000
_cell.angle_alpha   90.00
_cell.angle_beta   90.00
_cell.angle_gamma   90.00
#
_symmetry.space_group_name_H-M   'P 1'
#
loop_
_entity.id
_entity.type
_entity.pdbx_description
1 polymer ?
#
loop_
_entity_poly.entity_id
_entity_poly.type
_entity_poly.pdbx_seq_one_letter_code
_entity_poly.pdbx_strand_id
1 'polypeptide(L)'
;MSNIRLFFKESLALNLTAKLDKSQSHYVNKVMRVKVDEVFSLFNSSGEWEAKILSISKSIVEFNITKQLRQKENTKELWLAFSPIKSNYFNFMIQKATELGVTKFLPIIFDRTIVRKVNEERLEKVIIEAAEQSNRINVPTIERPQSLDLFLKDSKVDLIFTDLNTKNRKIDLDQLTSNPTCVIIGPECDFSEEEREKILKFRRVQPIKINDNILMSETAVISALSIINYAIN
;
A
#
# COMPACT_ATOMS: atom_id res chain seq x y z
N MET A 1 -23.29 6.53 -14.01
CA MET A 1 -22.19 7.51 -13.85
C MET A 1 -20.89 6.74 -13.79
N SER A 2 -19.93 7.03 -14.67
CA SER A 2 -18.62 6.38 -14.64
C SER A 2 -17.91 6.87 -13.38
N ASN A 3 -17.59 5.96 -12.46
CA ASN A 3 -16.94 6.30 -11.19
C ASN A 3 -15.43 6.45 -11.44
N ILE A 4 -15.04 7.45 -12.25
CA ILE A 4 -13.64 7.75 -12.53
C ILE A 4 -13.08 8.42 -11.30
N ARG A 5 -12.02 7.84 -10.77
CA ARG A 5 -11.36 8.25 -9.56
C ARG A 5 -9.86 8.31 -9.82
N LEU A 6 -9.24 9.47 -9.61
CA LEU A 6 -7.82 9.67 -9.87
C LEU A 6 -7.12 10.29 -8.66
N PHE A 7 -5.91 9.82 -8.41
CA PHE A 7 -5.02 10.43 -7.43
C PHE A 7 -4.49 11.76 -7.98
N PHE A 8 -4.60 12.83 -7.18
CA PHE A 8 -4.07 14.14 -7.53
C PHE A 8 -3.02 14.59 -6.51
N LYS A 9 -1.81 14.78 -6.99
CA LYS A 9 -0.64 15.01 -6.11
C LYS A 9 -0.69 16.35 -5.36
N GLU A 10 -1.27 17.37 -5.99
CA GLU A 10 -1.34 18.72 -5.44
C GLU A 10 -2.51 18.85 -4.45
N SER A 11 -2.49 19.91 -3.66
CA SER A 11 -3.57 20.17 -2.69
C SER A 11 -4.90 20.40 -3.38
N LEU A 12 -5.97 19.79 -2.84
CA LEU A 12 -7.34 19.96 -3.30
C LEU A 12 -8.12 20.84 -2.32
N ALA A 13 -8.89 21.79 -2.86
CA ALA A 13 -9.75 22.67 -2.08
C ALA A 13 -10.99 23.08 -2.92
N LEU A 14 -12.07 23.47 -2.26
CA LEU A 14 -13.27 23.98 -2.92
C LEU A 14 -12.93 25.15 -3.83
N ASN A 15 -13.51 25.19 -5.04
CA ASN A 15 -13.31 26.19 -6.08
C ASN A 15 -11.89 26.23 -6.69
N LEU A 16 -11.02 25.27 -6.38
CA LEU A 16 -9.74 25.14 -7.06
C LEU A 16 -9.95 24.85 -8.54
N THR A 17 -9.32 25.66 -9.41
CA THR A 17 -9.20 25.38 -10.84
C THR A 17 -7.77 24.94 -11.14
N ALA A 18 -7.61 23.78 -11.78
CA ALA A 18 -6.31 23.22 -12.09
C ALA A 18 -6.38 22.35 -13.37
N LYS A 19 -5.24 21.78 -13.75
CA LYS A 19 -5.11 20.92 -14.92
C LYS A 19 -4.60 19.55 -14.53
N LEU A 20 -5.16 18.53 -15.15
CA LEU A 20 -4.59 17.17 -15.08
C LEU A 20 -3.28 17.11 -15.86
N ASP A 21 -2.37 16.23 -15.46
CA ASP A 21 -1.19 15.93 -16.24
C ASP A 21 -1.56 15.27 -17.60
N LYS A 22 -0.55 15.06 -18.46
CA LYS A 22 -0.77 14.50 -19.80
C LYS A 22 -1.36 13.09 -19.76
N SER A 23 -0.92 12.23 -18.83
CA SER A 23 -1.36 10.84 -18.71
C SER A 23 -2.80 10.79 -18.21
N GLN A 24 -3.10 11.51 -17.15
CA GLN A 24 -4.44 11.62 -16.58
C GLN A 24 -5.42 12.25 -17.55
N SER A 25 -5.01 13.32 -18.24
CA SER A 25 -5.81 13.96 -19.29
C SER A 25 -6.13 13.01 -20.44
N HIS A 26 -5.14 12.23 -20.88
CA HIS A 26 -5.35 11.20 -21.89
C HIS A 26 -6.35 10.15 -21.43
N TYR A 27 -6.18 9.65 -20.21
CA TYR A 27 -7.07 8.65 -19.61
C TYR A 27 -8.53 9.17 -19.55
N VAL A 28 -8.74 10.34 -18.96
CA VAL A 28 -10.10 10.93 -18.83
C VAL A 28 -10.75 11.20 -20.18
N ASN A 29 -10.01 11.84 -21.10
CA ASN A 29 -10.55 12.29 -22.39
C ASN A 29 -10.65 11.15 -23.43
N LYS A 30 -9.59 10.31 -23.59
CA LYS A 30 -9.51 9.34 -24.70
C LYS A 30 -9.97 7.95 -24.30
N VAL A 31 -9.64 7.50 -23.08
CA VAL A 31 -10.02 6.16 -22.61
C VAL A 31 -11.43 6.19 -22.07
N MET A 32 -11.71 7.06 -21.10
CA MET A 32 -13.00 7.15 -20.43
C MET A 32 -14.00 8.05 -21.17
N ARG A 33 -13.53 8.87 -22.12
CA ARG A 33 -14.33 9.73 -23.02
C ARG A 33 -15.25 10.70 -22.29
N VAL A 34 -14.81 11.20 -21.14
CA VAL A 34 -15.53 12.20 -20.35
C VAL A 34 -15.53 13.53 -21.11
N LYS A 35 -16.66 14.22 -21.09
CA LYS A 35 -16.88 15.47 -21.83
C LYS A 35 -16.80 16.69 -20.92
N VAL A 36 -16.76 17.87 -21.53
CA VAL A 36 -16.95 19.14 -20.82
C VAL A 36 -18.28 19.12 -20.07
N ASP A 37 -18.31 19.70 -18.90
CA ASP A 37 -19.41 19.73 -17.93
C ASP A 37 -19.70 18.41 -17.19
N GLU A 38 -19.08 17.29 -17.55
CA GLU A 38 -19.16 16.05 -16.78
C GLU A 38 -18.21 16.08 -15.56
N VAL A 39 -18.50 15.21 -14.59
CA VAL A 39 -17.78 15.15 -13.33
C VAL A 39 -17.02 13.83 -13.17
N PHE A 40 -15.93 13.89 -12.40
CA PHE A 40 -15.13 12.76 -11.94
C PHE A 40 -14.60 13.04 -10.53
N SER A 41 -13.98 12.06 -9.89
CA SER A 41 -13.43 12.24 -8.55
C SER A 41 -11.91 12.39 -8.57
N LEU A 42 -11.41 13.30 -7.74
CA LEU A 42 -10.00 13.42 -7.40
C LEU A 42 -9.81 13.17 -5.91
N PHE A 43 -8.72 12.52 -5.54
CA PHE A 43 -8.42 12.29 -4.13
C PHE A 43 -6.94 12.43 -3.81
N ASN A 44 -6.67 12.77 -2.55
CA ASN A 44 -5.34 12.77 -1.94
C ASN A 44 -5.47 12.78 -0.41
N SER A 45 -4.39 13.13 0.29
CA SER A 45 -4.36 13.20 1.75
C SER A 45 -5.36 14.20 2.37
N SER A 46 -5.98 15.10 1.59
CA SER A 46 -7.02 16.03 2.06
C SER A 46 -8.43 15.45 1.98
N GLY A 47 -8.61 14.32 1.32
CA GLY A 47 -9.90 13.67 1.11
C GLY A 47 -10.20 13.39 -0.36
N GLU A 48 -11.47 13.14 -0.67
CA GLU A 48 -11.98 12.95 -2.03
C GLU A 48 -12.92 14.08 -2.43
N TRP A 49 -12.74 14.55 -3.65
CA TRP A 49 -13.38 15.75 -4.17
C TRP A 49 -14.00 15.49 -5.54
N GLU A 50 -15.15 16.07 -5.80
CA GLU A 50 -15.76 16.11 -7.13
C GLU A 50 -15.10 17.21 -7.96
N ALA A 51 -14.66 16.83 -9.16
CA ALA A 51 -14.08 17.72 -10.14
C ALA A 51 -14.98 17.78 -11.38
N LYS A 52 -15.34 18.98 -11.82
CA LYS A 52 -16.10 19.23 -13.04
C LYS A 52 -15.15 19.67 -14.16
N ILE A 53 -15.25 19.07 -15.34
CA ILE A 53 -14.43 19.45 -16.50
C ILE A 53 -14.90 20.81 -17.03
N LEU A 54 -14.00 21.80 -17.04
CA LEU A 54 -14.25 23.13 -17.60
C LEU A 54 -13.91 23.17 -19.08
N SER A 55 -12.78 22.61 -19.47
CA SER A 55 -12.32 22.63 -20.85
C SER A 55 -11.39 21.47 -21.17
N ILE A 56 -11.30 21.13 -22.46
CA ILE A 56 -10.32 20.17 -22.99
C ILE A 56 -9.59 20.89 -24.15
N SER A 57 -8.40 21.37 -23.88
CA SER A 57 -7.59 22.09 -24.85
C SER A 57 -6.23 21.42 -25.04
N LYS A 58 -5.80 21.22 -26.30
CA LYS A 58 -4.53 20.55 -26.67
C LYS A 58 -4.34 19.21 -25.93
N SER A 59 -5.43 18.46 -25.76
CA SER A 59 -5.46 17.18 -25.01
C SER A 59 -5.19 17.30 -23.51
N ILE A 60 -5.23 18.48 -22.92
CA ILE A 60 -5.14 18.72 -21.49
C ILE A 60 -6.55 19.03 -20.97
N VAL A 61 -6.91 18.35 -19.87
CA VAL A 61 -8.20 18.55 -19.16
C VAL A 61 -7.98 19.58 -18.08
N GLU A 62 -8.78 20.64 -18.12
CA GLU A 62 -8.89 21.64 -17.06
C GLU A 62 -10.18 21.39 -16.29
N PHE A 63 -10.11 21.45 -14.98
CA PHE A 63 -11.22 21.13 -14.08
C PHE A 63 -11.36 22.16 -12.97
N ASN A 64 -12.55 22.19 -12.36
CA ASN A 64 -12.83 22.93 -11.14
C ASN A 64 -13.38 21.99 -10.06
N ILE A 65 -12.93 22.16 -8.82
CA ILE A 65 -13.43 21.42 -7.66
C ILE A 65 -14.77 22.01 -7.20
N THR A 66 -15.82 21.20 -7.21
CA THR A 66 -17.19 21.62 -6.94
C THR A 66 -17.64 21.32 -5.50
N LYS A 67 -17.20 20.19 -4.93
CA LYS A 67 -17.52 19.82 -3.53
C LYS A 67 -16.57 18.74 -3.00
N GLN A 68 -16.50 18.63 -1.68
CA GLN A 68 -15.85 17.50 -1.02
C GLN A 68 -16.82 16.34 -0.91
N LEU A 69 -16.39 15.13 -1.35
CA LEU A 69 -17.18 13.90 -1.31
C LEU A 69 -16.92 13.11 -0.03
N ARG A 70 -15.63 13.01 0.37
CA ARG A 70 -15.20 12.34 1.59
C ARG A 70 -14.08 13.13 2.24
N GLN A 71 -14.08 13.15 3.58
CA GLN A 71 -12.97 13.70 4.36
C GLN A 71 -11.84 12.66 4.46
N LYS A 72 -10.67 13.10 4.89
CA LYS A 72 -9.57 12.20 5.26
C LYS A 72 -10.03 11.25 6.36
N GLU A 73 -9.80 9.97 6.16
CA GLU A 73 -10.08 8.93 7.16
C GLU A 73 -8.82 8.67 8.00
N ASN A 74 -9.01 8.60 9.31
CA ASN A 74 -7.97 8.10 10.22
C ASN A 74 -8.04 6.58 10.25
N THR A 75 -7.20 5.94 9.45
CA THR A 75 -7.05 4.47 9.44
C THR A 75 -5.89 4.05 10.34
N LYS A 76 -6.01 2.89 10.99
CA LYS A 76 -4.87 2.27 11.66
C LYS A 76 -3.74 2.06 10.65
N GLU A 77 -2.52 2.31 11.07
CA GLU A 77 -1.35 2.09 10.23
C GLU A 77 -1.00 0.60 10.17
N LEU A 78 -1.14 0.02 8.98
CA LEU A 78 -0.74 -1.34 8.66
C LEU A 78 0.46 -1.30 7.72
N TRP A 79 1.62 -1.73 8.20
CA TRP A 79 2.87 -1.73 7.43
C TRP A 79 3.20 -3.14 6.96
N LEU A 80 3.86 -3.24 5.82
CA LEU A 80 4.35 -4.50 5.28
C LEU A 80 5.87 -4.43 5.10
N ALA A 81 6.60 -5.17 5.93
CA ALA A 81 8.03 -5.46 5.78
C ALA A 81 8.18 -6.78 5.00
N PHE A 82 8.85 -6.74 3.86
CA PHE A 82 8.87 -7.88 2.95
C PHE A 82 10.17 -7.99 2.17
N SER A 83 10.55 -9.22 1.80
CA SER A 83 11.62 -9.45 0.84
C SER A 83 11.16 -9.09 -0.57
N PRO A 84 11.90 -8.25 -1.33
CA PRO A 84 11.60 -8.06 -2.75
C PRO A 84 11.72 -9.38 -3.52
N ILE A 85 10.72 -9.67 -4.36
CA ILE A 85 10.62 -10.88 -5.17
C ILE A 85 10.78 -10.58 -6.66
N LYS A 86 10.87 -11.61 -7.50
CA LYS A 86 10.98 -11.43 -8.95
C LYS A 86 9.76 -10.74 -9.55
N SER A 87 9.96 -9.95 -10.59
CA SER A 87 9.05 -8.93 -11.10
C SER A 87 7.63 -9.37 -11.47
N ASN A 88 7.43 -10.60 -11.92
CA ASN A 88 6.11 -11.03 -12.41
C ASN A 88 5.03 -11.06 -11.31
N TYR A 89 5.41 -11.44 -10.11
CA TYR A 89 4.50 -11.50 -8.96
C TYR A 89 4.62 -10.28 -8.04
N PHE A 90 5.69 -9.51 -8.17
CA PHE A 90 5.95 -8.36 -7.31
C PHE A 90 4.88 -7.28 -7.43
N ASN A 91 4.54 -6.87 -8.67
CA ASN A 91 3.49 -5.88 -8.88
C ASN A 91 2.13 -6.37 -8.36
N PHE A 92 1.81 -7.64 -8.60
CA PHE A 92 0.59 -8.25 -8.09
C PHE A 92 0.53 -8.24 -6.56
N MET A 93 1.63 -8.59 -5.89
CA MET A 93 1.74 -8.55 -4.43
C MET A 93 1.51 -7.13 -3.89
N ILE A 94 2.18 -6.12 -4.45
CA ILE A 94 2.02 -4.71 -4.05
C ILE A 94 0.61 -4.21 -4.29
N GLN A 95 0.03 -4.54 -5.45
CA GLN A 95 -1.36 -4.23 -5.77
C GLN A 95 -2.31 -4.80 -4.71
N LYS A 96 -2.24 -6.11 -4.42
CA LYS A 96 -3.12 -6.78 -3.47
C LYS A 96 -2.89 -6.31 -2.02
N ALA A 97 -1.65 -6.06 -1.63
CA ALA A 97 -1.34 -5.49 -0.33
C ALA A 97 -1.92 -4.06 -0.18
N THR A 98 -1.90 -3.26 -1.26
CA THR A 98 -2.57 -1.95 -1.28
C THR A 98 -4.08 -2.13 -1.10
N GLU A 99 -4.73 -2.98 -1.87
CA GLU A 99 -6.17 -3.26 -1.74
C GLU A 99 -6.55 -3.73 -0.33
N LEU A 100 -5.67 -4.51 0.34
CA LEU A 100 -5.85 -5.04 1.68
C LEU A 100 -5.49 -4.07 2.82
N GLY A 101 -5.25 -2.80 2.53
CA GLY A 101 -5.16 -1.78 3.57
C GLY A 101 -3.75 -1.41 4.02
N VAL A 102 -2.68 -1.96 3.43
CA VAL A 102 -1.30 -1.54 3.74
C VAL A 102 -1.15 -0.03 3.54
N THR A 103 -0.53 0.63 4.52
CA THR A 103 -0.28 2.08 4.50
C THR A 103 1.18 2.42 4.23
N LYS A 104 2.10 1.48 4.46
CA LYS A 104 3.54 1.65 4.20
C LYS A 104 4.18 0.34 3.79
N PHE A 105 4.99 0.39 2.74
CA PHE A 105 5.80 -0.71 2.22
C PHE A 105 7.27 -0.54 2.64
N LEU A 106 7.84 -1.57 3.24
CA LEU A 106 9.20 -1.61 3.75
C LEU A 106 9.96 -2.78 3.10
N PRO A 107 10.64 -2.56 1.95
CA PRO A 107 11.46 -3.60 1.35
C PRO A 107 12.67 -3.91 2.24
N ILE A 108 12.80 -5.16 2.69
CA ILE A 108 13.88 -5.62 3.56
C ILE A 108 14.79 -6.57 2.78
N ILE A 109 16.08 -6.33 2.84
CA ILE A 109 17.10 -7.21 2.25
C ILE A 109 17.54 -8.20 3.32
N PHE A 110 17.02 -9.41 3.20
CA PHE A 110 17.41 -10.55 4.02
C PHE A 110 18.62 -11.28 3.42
N ASP A 111 19.22 -12.20 4.17
CA ASP A 111 20.36 -12.99 3.72
C ASP A 111 20.07 -13.72 2.41
N ARG A 112 18.90 -14.33 2.31
CA ARG A 112 18.47 -15.13 1.17
C ARG A 112 17.67 -14.34 0.13
N THR A 113 17.66 -13.00 0.23
CA THR A 113 16.99 -12.14 -0.77
C THR A 113 17.75 -12.17 -2.09
N ILE A 114 17.09 -12.59 -3.16
CA ILE A 114 17.65 -12.65 -4.52
C ILE A 114 17.60 -11.27 -5.18
N VAL A 115 16.45 -10.58 -5.10
CA VAL A 115 16.22 -9.27 -5.72
C VAL A 115 16.61 -8.16 -4.75
N ARG A 116 17.74 -7.49 -5.01
CA ARG A 116 18.28 -6.45 -4.10
C ARG A 116 18.00 -5.01 -4.56
N LYS A 117 17.41 -4.82 -5.74
CA LYS A 117 17.06 -3.51 -6.27
C LYS A 117 15.57 -3.46 -6.56
N VAL A 118 14.95 -2.37 -6.18
CA VAL A 118 13.52 -2.10 -6.36
C VAL A 118 13.39 -0.86 -7.25
N ASN A 119 12.51 -0.91 -8.24
CA ASN A 119 12.15 0.26 -9.02
C ASN A 119 10.97 0.96 -8.32
N GLU A 120 11.30 1.90 -7.44
CA GLU A 120 10.35 2.62 -6.60
C GLU A 120 9.30 3.35 -7.44
N GLU A 121 9.70 4.07 -8.50
CA GLU A 121 8.77 4.80 -9.38
C GLU A 121 7.72 3.89 -10.03
N ARG A 122 8.13 2.67 -10.43
CA ARG A 122 7.20 1.69 -10.98
C ARG A 122 6.22 1.20 -9.93
N LEU A 123 6.69 0.93 -8.71
CA LEU A 123 5.83 0.45 -7.63
C LEU A 123 4.88 1.54 -7.14
N GLU A 124 5.32 2.81 -7.08
CA GLU A 124 4.44 3.94 -6.79
C GLU A 124 3.25 4.02 -7.75
N LYS A 125 3.48 3.80 -9.05
CA LYS A 125 2.39 3.74 -10.04
C LYS A 125 1.42 2.60 -9.74
N VAL A 126 1.93 1.40 -9.44
CA VAL A 126 1.09 0.25 -9.06
C VAL A 126 0.27 0.54 -7.80
N ILE A 127 0.87 1.18 -6.80
CA ILE A 127 0.21 1.59 -5.56
C ILE A 127 -0.91 2.60 -5.84
N ILE A 128 -0.64 3.62 -6.66
CA ILE A 128 -1.62 4.63 -7.03
C ILE A 128 -2.80 3.99 -7.77
N GLU A 129 -2.54 3.21 -8.81
CA GLU A 129 -3.58 2.51 -9.59
C GLU A 129 -4.43 1.59 -8.71
N ALA A 130 -3.79 0.87 -7.77
CA ALA A 130 -4.51 0.03 -6.82
C ALA A 130 -5.38 0.85 -5.84
N ALA A 131 -4.90 2.00 -5.36
CA ALA A 131 -5.65 2.90 -4.49
C ALA A 131 -6.84 3.55 -5.23
N GLU A 132 -6.66 3.92 -6.49
CA GLU A 132 -7.72 4.44 -7.36
C GLU A 132 -8.85 3.41 -7.51
N GLN A 133 -8.50 2.16 -7.81
CA GLN A 133 -9.45 1.08 -8.08
C GLN A 133 -10.12 0.56 -6.80
N SER A 134 -9.40 0.48 -5.68
CA SER A 134 -9.92 -0.05 -4.41
C SER A 134 -10.66 0.96 -3.54
N ASN A 135 -10.93 2.14 -4.07
CA ASN A 135 -11.68 3.21 -3.39
C ASN A 135 -10.99 3.77 -2.11
N ARG A 136 -9.66 3.67 -2.02
CA ARG A 136 -8.88 4.21 -0.91
C ARG A 136 -8.65 5.71 -1.06
N ILE A 137 -8.70 6.45 0.04
CA ILE A 137 -8.28 7.87 0.09
C ILE A 137 -6.77 7.95 0.33
N ASN A 138 -6.26 7.08 1.19
CA ASN A 138 -4.84 7.07 1.54
C ASN A 138 -4.04 6.22 0.53
N VAL A 139 -3.07 6.83 -0.14
CA VAL A 139 -2.12 6.15 -0.99
C VAL A 139 -0.94 5.69 -0.13
N PRO A 140 -0.61 4.39 -0.09
CA PRO A 140 0.55 3.89 0.65
C PRO A 140 1.86 4.52 0.19
N THR A 141 2.81 4.66 1.14
CA THR A 141 4.18 5.02 0.83
C THR A 141 5.05 3.77 0.67
N ILE A 142 6.13 3.88 -0.10
CA ILE A 142 7.16 2.85 -0.22
C ILE A 142 8.51 3.45 0.17
N GLU A 143 9.22 2.76 1.08
CA GLU A 143 10.56 3.14 1.53
C GLU A 143 11.64 2.52 0.64
N ARG A 144 12.85 3.05 0.74
CA ARG A 144 14.01 2.43 0.09
C ARG A 144 14.35 1.09 0.75
N PRO A 145 14.88 0.13 -0.02
CA PRO A 145 15.35 -1.14 0.53
C PRO A 145 16.39 -0.92 1.64
N GLN A 146 16.21 -1.62 2.77
CA GLN A 146 17.09 -1.54 3.92
C GLN A 146 17.43 -2.93 4.47
N SER A 147 18.44 -3.05 5.32
CA SER A 147 18.77 -4.31 5.99
C SER A 147 17.80 -4.61 7.13
N LEU A 148 17.66 -5.90 7.50
CA LEU A 148 16.88 -6.31 8.66
C LEU A 148 17.37 -5.63 9.95
N ASP A 149 18.70 -5.55 10.16
CA ASP A 149 19.29 -4.95 11.36
C ASP A 149 18.90 -3.46 11.50
N LEU A 150 18.92 -2.70 10.40
CA LEU A 150 18.50 -1.30 10.39
C LEU A 150 17.00 -1.17 10.70
N PHE A 151 16.17 -2.00 10.06
CA PHE A 151 14.74 -2.03 10.32
C PHE A 151 14.44 -2.33 11.79
N LEU A 152 15.01 -3.38 12.37
CA LEU A 152 14.76 -3.76 13.77
C LEU A 152 15.26 -2.71 14.77
N LYS A 153 16.37 -2.03 14.47
CA LYS A 153 16.94 -0.98 15.33
C LYS A 153 16.05 0.26 15.39
N ASP A 154 15.54 0.72 14.26
CA ASP A 154 14.92 2.04 14.15
C ASP A 154 13.39 1.99 14.20
N SER A 155 12.78 0.81 14.04
CA SER A 155 11.33 0.67 13.98
C SER A 155 10.65 0.71 15.35
N LYS A 156 9.54 1.48 15.41
CA LYS A 156 8.64 1.54 16.57
C LYS A 156 7.27 0.98 16.14
N VAL A 157 7.20 -0.34 15.99
CA VAL A 157 6.02 -1.04 15.49
C VAL A 157 5.62 -2.18 16.43
N ASP A 158 4.37 -2.61 16.34
CA ASP A 158 3.93 -3.91 16.84
C ASP A 158 4.11 -4.91 15.70
N LEU A 159 5.09 -5.81 15.84
CA LEU A 159 5.56 -6.67 14.75
C LEU A 159 4.83 -8.02 14.77
N ILE A 160 4.12 -8.31 13.68
CA ILE A 160 3.56 -9.65 13.44
C ILE A 160 4.52 -10.41 12.53
N PHE A 161 5.13 -11.44 13.09
CA PHE A 161 6.12 -12.25 12.41
C PHE A 161 5.49 -13.54 11.88
N THR A 162 5.44 -13.70 10.56
CA THR A 162 4.97 -14.93 9.94
C THR A 162 6.05 -16.00 10.03
N ASP A 163 5.96 -16.86 11.03
CA ASP A 163 6.96 -17.88 11.34
C ASP A 163 6.38 -19.29 11.13
N LEU A 164 6.98 -20.07 10.24
CA LEU A 164 6.58 -21.47 9.97
C LEU A 164 6.82 -22.41 11.17
N ASN A 165 7.76 -22.05 12.04
CA ASN A 165 8.20 -22.88 13.16
C ASN A 165 7.38 -22.68 14.44
N THR A 166 6.59 -21.61 14.54
CA THR A 166 5.70 -21.39 15.69
C THR A 166 4.45 -22.27 15.59
N LYS A 167 3.88 -22.61 16.76
CA LYS A 167 2.59 -23.27 16.87
C LYS A 167 1.44 -22.26 17.07
N ASN A 168 1.76 -21.00 17.32
CA ASN A 168 0.77 -19.95 17.57
C ASN A 168 0.06 -19.57 16.26
N ARG A 169 -1.27 -19.59 16.27
CA ARG A 169 -2.14 -19.24 15.13
C ARG A 169 -3.04 -18.04 15.40
N LYS A 170 -2.89 -17.42 16.56
CA LYS A 170 -3.76 -16.32 16.99
C LYS A 170 -2.94 -15.05 17.18
N ILE A 171 -3.52 -13.94 16.79
CA ILE A 171 -3.01 -12.61 17.10
C ILE A 171 -3.59 -12.22 18.45
N ASP A 172 -2.74 -11.83 19.36
CA ASP A 172 -3.15 -11.26 20.65
C ASP A 172 -3.36 -9.74 20.46
N LEU A 173 -4.61 -9.35 20.38
CA LEU A 173 -4.98 -7.95 20.13
C LEU A 173 -4.68 -7.06 21.34
N ASP A 174 -4.62 -7.62 22.56
CA ASP A 174 -4.32 -6.87 23.78
C ASP A 174 -2.85 -6.44 23.84
N GLN A 175 -1.98 -7.09 23.09
CA GLN A 175 -0.57 -6.71 22.93
C GLN A 175 -0.34 -5.65 21.88
N LEU A 176 -1.32 -5.34 21.02
CA LEU A 176 -1.20 -4.26 20.04
C LEU A 176 -1.40 -2.91 20.74
N THR A 177 -0.57 -1.95 20.35
CA THR A 177 -0.57 -0.61 20.94
C THR A 177 -1.09 0.44 19.94
N SER A 178 -0.85 1.71 20.22
CA SER A 178 -1.07 2.80 19.26
C SER A 178 0.00 2.88 18.15
N ASN A 179 1.03 2.03 18.22
CA ASN A 179 2.03 1.98 17.16
C ASN A 179 1.45 1.35 15.89
N PRO A 180 2.08 1.59 14.73
CA PRO A 180 1.76 0.85 13.51
C PRO A 180 1.89 -0.65 13.70
N THR A 181 0.93 -1.42 13.21
CA THR A 181 1.07 -2.88 13.10
C THR A 181 1.87 -3.20 11.86
N CYS A 182 2.99 -3.87 12.01
CA CYS A 182 3.86 -4.25 10.89
C CYS A 182 3.88 -5.76 10.70
N VAL A 183 3.54 -6.21 9.51
CA VAL A 183 3.65 -7.63 9.12
C VAL A 183 4.99 -7.84 8.46
N ILE A 184 5.78 -8.83 8.91
CA ILE A 184 7.04 -9.19 8.27
C ILE A 184 6.93 -10.54 7.56
N ILE A 185 7.28 -10.54 6.27
CA ILE A 185 7.24 -11.70 5.37
C ILE A 185 8.65 -11.92 4.81
N GLY A 186 9.15 -13.15 4.94
CA GLY A 186 10.47 -13.54 4.49
C GLY A 186 10.62 -13.70 2.97
N PRO A 187 11.86 -14.00 2.54
CA PRO A 187 12.15 -14.36 1.17
C PRO A 187 11.57 -15.74 0.80
N GLU A 188 11.58 -16.08 -0.49
CA GLU A 188 11.08 -17.36 -1.04
C GLU A 188 11.77 -18.60 -0.41
N CYS A 189 13.01 -18.44 0.07
CA CYS A 189 13.80 -19.50 0.74
C CYS A 189 13.75 -19.44 2.26
N ASP A 190 12.75 -18.76 2.83
CA ASP A 190 12.58 -18.50 4.26
C ASP A 190 13.74 -17.67 4.87
N PHE A 191 13.58 -17.23 6.10
CA PHE A 191 14.61 -16.53 6.89
C PHE A 191 15.81 -17.45 7.18
N SER A 192 17.01 -16.88 7.37
CA SER A 192 18.08 -17.60 8.03
C SER A 192 17.75 -17.77 9.52
N GLU A 193 18.38 -18.77 10.18
CA GLU A 193 18.14 -18.98 11.60
C GLU A 193 18.58 -17.77 12.43
N GLU A 194 19.68 -17.12 12.02
CA GLU A 194 20.15 -15.88 12.65
C GLU A 194 19.14 -14.73 12.53
N GLU A 195 18.56 -14.54 11.36
CA GLU A 195 17.51 -13.54 11.14
C GLU A 195 16.26 -13.84 11.95
N ARG A 196 15.84 -15.11 11.97
CA ARG A 196 14.71 -15.56 12.77
C ARG A 196 14.92 -15.26 14.26
N GLU A 197 16.11 -15.57 14.80
CA GLU A 197 16.44 -15.26 16.20
C GLU A 197 16.44 -13.74 16.47
N LYS A 198 16.98 -12.93 15.55
CA LYS A 198 16.95 -11.45 15.67
C LYS A 198 15.52 -10.93 15.72
N ILE A 199 14.65 -11.41 14.83
CA ILE A 199 13.23 -11.00 14.79
C ILE A 199 12.54 -11.41 16.10
N LEU A 200 12.75 -12.63 16.60
CA LEU A 200 12.14 -13.11 17.85
C LEU A 200 12.61 -12.35 19.10
N LYS A 201 13.77 -11.70 19.06
CA LYS A 201 14.27 -10.82 20.14
C LYS A 201 13.70 -9.39 20.06
N PHE A 202 12.95 -9.05 19.00
CA PHE A 202 12.35 -7.73 18.87
C PHE A 202 11.30 -7.51 19.97
N ARG A 203 11.33 -6.31 20.60
CA ARG A 203 10.59 -6.04 21.84
C ARG A 203 9.09 -6.34 21.78
N ARG A 204 8.47 -6.13 20.61
CA ARG A 204 7.03 -6.27 20.42
C ARG A 204 6.75 -7.17 19.22
N VAL A 205 7.18 -8.41 19.31
CA VAL A 205 6.97 -9.38 18.25
C VAL A 205 5.93 -10.41 18.67
N GLN A 206 5.02 -10.69 17.75
CA GLN A 206 4.12 -11.82 17.85
C GLN A 206 4.38 -12.78 16.68
N PRO A 207 5.05 -13.91 16.90
CA PRO A 207 5.18 -14.94 15.88
C PRO A 207 3.85 -15.64 15.67
N ILE A 208 3.42 -15.75 14.41
CA ILE A 208 2.19 -16.46 14.02
C ILE A 208 2.43 -17.41 12.85
N LYS A 209 1.77 -18.55 12.88
CA LYS A 209 1.70 -19.49 11.76
C LYS A 209 0.40 -19.28 11.00
N ILE A 210 0.50 -18.71 9.80
CA ILE A 210 -0.68 -18.37 8.98
C ILE A 210 -1.26 -19.56 8.21
N ASN A 211 -0.43 -20.58 7.90
CA ASN A 211 -0.84 -21.78 7.16
C ASN A 211 0.06 -22.97 7.54
N ASP A 212 -0.42 -24.20 7.32
CA ASP A 212 0.39 -25.42 7.46
C ASP A 212 1.25 -25.69 6.22
N ASN A 213 0.80 -25.25 5.06
CA ASN A 213 1.55 -25.35 3.82
C ASN A 213 2.57 -24.21 3.70
N ILE A 214 3.66 -24.49 3.00
CA ILE A 214 4.61 -23.45 2.57
C ILE A 214 3.94 -22.66 1.44
N LEU A 215 3.79 -21.36 1.63
CA LEU A 215 3.16 -20.46 0.68
C LEU A 215 4.21 -19.73 -0.15
N MET A 216 3.90 -19.44 -1.42
CA MET A 216 4.65 -18.44 -2.19
C MET A 216 4.55 -17.08 -1.51
N SER A 217 5.57 -16.23 -1.64
CA SER A 217 5.65 -14.94 -0.92
C SER A 217 4.41 -14.06 -1.14
N GLU A 218 3.92 -13.94 -2.38
CA GLU A 218 2.70 -13.18 -2.67
C GLU A 218 1.46 -13.77 -2.00
N THR A 219 1.35 -15.10 -1.95
CA THR A 219 0.25 -15.78 -1.26
C THR A 219 0.35 -15.59 0.25
N ALA A 220 1.55 -15.67 0.81
CA ALA A 220 1.80 -15.43 2.23
C ALA A 220 1.42 -14.00 2.62
N VAL A 221 1.80 -12.99 1.81
CA VAL A 221 1.44 -11.58 2.01
C VAL A 221 -0.07 -11.41 2.01
N ILE A 222 -0.77 -11.90 0.99
CA ILE A 222 -2.24 -11.76 0.88
C ILE A 222 -2.93 -12.44 2.06
N SER A 223 -2.52 -13.66 2.40
CA SER A 223 -3.12 -14.44 3.50
C SER A 223 -2.89 -13.75 4.85
N ALA A 224 -1.65 -13.35 5.15
CA ALA A 224 -1.30 -12.67 6.40
C ALA A 224 -2.07 -11.35 6.54
N LEU A 225 -2.04 -10.51 5.50
CA LEU A 225 -2.73 -9.21 5.54
C LEU A 225 -4.25 -9.37 5.69
N SER A 226 -4.86 -10.37 5.04
CA SER A 226 -6.30 -10.62 5.18
C SER A 226 -6.67 -11.01 6.61
N ILE A 227 -5.90 -11.91 7.23
CA ILE A 227 -6.13 -12.36 8.61
C ILE A 227 -5.94 -11.18 9.58
N ILE A 228 -4.85 -10.44 9.43
CA ILE A 228 -4.49 -9.34 10.33
C ILE A 228 -5.48 -8.19 10.19
N ASN A 229 -5.81 -7.79 8.96
CA ASN A 229 -6.77 -6.72 8.71
C ASN A 229 -8.16 -7.05 9.28
N TYR A 230 -8.61 -8.29 9.14
CA TYR A 230 -9.85 -8.75 9.75
C TYR A 230 -9.80 -8.73 11.29
N ALA A 231 -8.66 -9.05 11.88
CA ALA A 231 -8.52 -9.08 13.34
C ALA A 231 -8.45 -7.68 13.97
N ILE A 232 -7.86 -6.68 13.28
CA ILE A 232 -7.63 -5.33 13.85
C ILE A 232 -8.73 -4.32 13.54
N ASN A 233 -9.68 -4.63 12.63
CA ASN A 233 -10.84 -3.80 12.27
C ASN A 233 -12.17 -4.42 12.72
#